data_1b324d5ccb8e8a4db1f28e6ad334a2e8
#
_entry.id   1b324d5ccb8e8a4db1f28e6ad334a2e8
#
_cell.length_a   1.000
_cell.length_b   1.000
_cell.length_c   1.000
_cell.angle_alpha   90.00
_cell.angle_beta   90.00
_cell.angle_gamma   90.00
#
_symmetry.space_group_name_H-M   'P 1'
#
loop_
_entity.id
_entity.type
_entity.pdbx_description
1 polymer ?
#
loop_
_entity_poly.entity_id
_entity_poly.type
_entity_poly.pdbx_seq_one_letter_code
_entity_poly.pdbx_strand_id
1 'polypeptide(L)'
;MVVESLKFYKTDLNCHFVSNVDGDHLQEVLKLVDPETTVFIIVSKTFTTQETLTNAKKIKEFLVSRSIEDISRHFIGVTSNIKSAVEFGLDKNNIFKMYDFVGGRFSVWGSVGLSVSLAVGYENFEKFLRGANKMDEHFKVSNFEKNIPVCLALISIWYNNFMSCETEAVLPYSEYLKFLSLIHI
;
A
#
# COMPACT_ATOMS: atom_id res chain seq x y z
N MET A 1 -2.62 6.73 2.10
CA MET A 1 -3.69 7.25 1.22
C MET A 1 -4.96 6.40 1.25
N VAL A 2 -4.99 5.15 0.73
CA VAL A 2 -6.24 4.34 0.67
C VAL A 2 -6.90 4.18 2.05
N VAL A 3 -6.14 3.81 3.08
CA VAL A 3 -6.65 3.69 4.46
C VAL A 3 -7.20 5.03 4.98
N GLU A 4 -6.56 6.15 4.64
CA GLU A 4 -7.06 7.46 5.03
C GLU A 4 -8.35 7.84 4.30
N SER A 5 -8.45 7.50 3.01
CA SER A 5 -9.68 7.67 2.23
C SER A 5 -10.84 6.82 2.74
N LEU A 6 -10.53 5.69 3.35
CA LEU A 6 -11.49 4.75 3.92
C LEU A 6 -11.58 4.83 5.45
N LYS A 7 -11.10 5.91 6.06
CA LYS A 7 -11.02 6.06 7.53
C LYS A 7 -12.35 5.88 8.27
N PHE A 8 -13.48 6.13 7.60
CA PHE A 8 -14.81 5.91 8.17
C PHE A 8 -15.08 4.42 8.47
N TYR A 9 -14.41 3.53 7.76
CA TYR A 9 -14.55 2.07 7.88
C TYR A 9 -13.44 1.43 8.71
N LYS A 10 -12.59 2.22 9.40
CA LYS A 10 -11.50 1.68 10.22
C LYS A 10 -12.02 0.70 11.26
N THR A 11 -11.28 -0.39 11.44
CA THR A 11 -11.45 -1.33 12.56
C THR A 11 -10.84 -0.74 13.85
N ASP A 12 -10.94 -1.47 14.94
CA ASP A 12 -10.31 -1.10 16.22
C ASP A 12 -8.78 -1.26 16.21
N LEU A 13 -8.20 -1.79 15.12
CA LEU A 13 -6.75 -1.93 14.99
C LEU A 13 -6.10 -0.56 14.73
N ASN A 14 -5.10 -0.23 15.54
CA ASN A 14 -4.26 0.93 15.33
C ASN A 14 -3.22 0.61 14.25
N CYS A 15 -3.36 1.23 13.07
CA CYS A 15 -2.46 1.03 11.94
C CYS A 15 -1.60 2.26 11.73
N HIS A 16 -0.29 2.09 11.76
CA HIS A 16 0.70 3.12 11.47
C HIS A 16 1.45 2.78 10.18
N PHE A 17 1.77 3.78 9.36
CA PHE A 17 2.44 3.59 8.06
C PHE A 17 3.75 4.36 8.05
N VAL A 18 4.86 3.64 7.89
CA VAL A 18 6.22 4.21 7.78
C VAL A 18 6.73 3.88 6.38
N SER A 19 6.69 4.86 5.49
CA SER A 19 7.04 4.69 4.06
C SER A 19 8.41 5.24 3.69
N ASN A 20 8.90 6.24 4.42
CA ASN A 20 10.17 6.90 4.14
C ASN A 20 11.26 6.43 5.10
N VAL A 21 12.52 6.58 4.70
CA VAL A 21 13.69 6.40 5.56
C VAL A 21 13.89 7.68 6.39
N ASP A 22 12.98 7.87 7.33
CA ASP A 22 12.96 9.00 8.26
C ASP A 22 13.03 8.44 9.69
N GLY A 23 14.20 8.66 10.33
CA GLY A 23 14.48 8.14 11.67
C GLY A 23 13.57 8.74 12.74
N ASP A 24 13.24 10.01 12.63
CA ASP A 24 12.39 10.69 13.60
C ASP A 24 10.96 10.18 13.53
N HIS A 25 10.40 10.08 12.31
CA HIS A 25 9.06 9.51 12.10
C HIS A 25 8.99 8.06 12.60
N LEU A 26 9.99 7.21 12.30
CA LEU A 26 10.01 5.84 12.79
C LEU A 26 10.05 5.80 14.33
N GLN A 27 10.88 6.63 14.96
CA GLN A 27 10.99 6.72 16.42
C GLN A 27 9.65 7.17 17.07
N GLU A 28 8.97 8.13 16.47
CA GLU A 28 7.66 8.59 16.95
C GLU A 28 6.64 7.46 16.89
N VAL A 29 6.57 6.71 15.79
CA VAL A 29 5.68 5.56 15.66
C VAL A 29 6.02 4.47 16.68
N LEU A 30 7.31 4.17 16.90
CA LEU A 30 7.72 3.15 17.86
C LEU A 30 7.40 3.51 19.32
N LYS A 31 7.21 4.80 19.65
CA LYS A 31 6.73 5.24 20.97
C LYS A 31 5.23 5.01 21.18
N LEU A 32 4.46 4.90 20.08
CA LEU A 32 3.01 4.74 20.12
C LEU A 32 2.56 3.27 20.16
N VAL A 33 3.47 2.33 19.93
CA VAL A 33 3.15 0.91 19.83
C VAL A 33 3.69 0.12 21.01
N ASP A 34 2.92 -0.87 21.45
CA ASP A 34 3.37 -1.87 22.38
C ASP A 34 4.07 -3.01 21.62
N PRO A 35 5.36 -3.26 21.84
CA PRO A 35 6.10 -4.27 21.11
C PRO A 35 5.54 -5.69 21.25
N GLU A 36 4.93 -6.04 22.42
CA GLU A 36 4.39 -7.38 22.65
C GLU A 36 3.12 -7.68 21.83
N THR A 37 2.35 -6.64 21.50
CA THR A 37 1.05 -6.77 20.80
C THR A 37 1.08 -6.23 19.37
N THR A 38 2.26 -5.81 18.88
CA THR A 38 2.40 -5.20 17.56
C THR A 38 2.96 -6.16 16.54
N VAL A 39 2.39 -6.14 15.33
CA VAL A 39 2.89 -6.85 14.15
C VAL A 39 3.37 -5.83 13.11
N PHE A 40 4.53 -6.07 12.55
CA PHE A 40 5.16 -5.21 11.53
C PHE A 40 5.08 -5.87 10.17
N ILE A 41 4.43 -5.22 9.22
CA ILE A 41 4.27 -5.72 7.85
C ILE A 41 5.34 -5.08 6.97
N ILE A 42 6.28 -5.87 6.48
CA ILE A 42 7.36 -5.44 5.58
C ILE A 42 6.89 -5.64 4.15
N VAL A 43 6.65 -4.54 3.44
CA VAL A 43 6.18 -4.56 2.05
C VAL A 43 7.32 -4.14 1.14
N SER A 44 7.91 -5.09 0.42
CA SER A 44 8.94 -4.82 -0.57
C SER A 44 8.94 -5.89 -1.64
N LYS A 45 8.66 -5.53 -2.90
CA LYS A 45 8.56 -6.51 -3.99
C LYS A 45 9.81 -7.36 -4.11
N THR A 46 10.98 -6.73 -4.19
CA THR A 46 12.28 -7.42 -4.37
C THR A 46 12.93 -7.83 -3.05
N PHE A 47 12.43 -7.32 -1.92
CA PHE A 47 13.07 -7.42 -0.61
C PHE A 47 14.53 -6.91 -0.59
N THR A 48 14.79 -5.88 -1.42
CA THR A 48 16.11 -5.21 -1.55
C THR A 48 16.00 -3.70 -1.44
N THR A 49 14.77 -3.14 -1.31
CA THR A 49 14.55 -1.71 -1.19
C THR A 49 15.22 -1.20 0.08
N GLN A 50 16.24 -0.35 -0.08
CA GLN A 50 17.09 0.09 1.00
C GLN A 50 16.32 0.78 2.13
N GLU A 51 15.39 1.67 1.79
CA GLU A 51 14.55 2.39 2.74
C GLU A 51 13.73 1.44 3.61
N THR A 52 13.05 0.49 2.96
CA THR A 52 12.21 -0.49 3.66
C THR A 52 13.05 -1.38 4.59
N LEU A 53 14.19 -1.86 4.11
CA LEU A 53 15.05 -2.75 4.90
C LEU A 53 15.77 -2.01 6.03
N THR A 54 16.10 -0.74 5.85
CA THR A 54 16.68 0.09 6.92
C THR A 54 15.68 0.24 8.06
N ASN A 55 14.44 0.60 7.76
CA ASN A 55 13.37 0.68 8.76
C ASN A 55 13.12 -0.68 9.42
N ALA A 56 13.04 -1.76 8.64
CA ALA A 56 12.84 -3.11 9.18
C ALA A 56 13.96 -3.57 10.12
N LYS A 57 15.23 -3.24 9.81
CA LYS A 57 16.36 -3.51 10.70
C LYS A 57 16.26 -2.73 12.02
N LYS A 58 15.87 -1.46 11.96
CA LYS A 58 15.67 -0.64 13.16
C LYS A 58 14.52 -1.15 14.04
N ILE A 59 13.43 -1.63 13.41
CA ILE A 59 12.34 -2.29 14.12
C ILE A 59 12.83 -3.58 14.80
N LYS A 60 13.65 -4.38 14.12
CA LYS A 60 14.26 -5.58 14.70
C LYS A 60 15.13 -5.25 15.91
N GLU A 61 15.99 -4.23 15.82
CA GLU A 61 16.79 -3.73 16.94
C GLU A 61 15.90 -3.28 18.10
N PHE A 62 14.81 -2.58 17.83
CA PHE A 62 13.83 -2.16 18.82
C PHE A 62 13.21 -3.35 19.55
N LEU A 63 12.73 -4.39 18.85
CA LEU A 63 12.15 -5.58 19.46
C LEU A 63 13.17 -6.31 20.37
N VAL A 64 14.40 -6.47 19.89
CA VAL A 64 15.49 -7.08 20.69
C VAL A 64 15.76 -6.25 21.95
N SER A 65 15.78 -4.92 21.84
CA SER A 65 16.00 -4.04 23.00
C SER A 65 14.88 -4.13 24.07
N ARG A 66 13.71 -4.66 23.68
CA ARG A 66 12.55 -4.90 24.55
C ARG A 66 12.46 -6.35 25.04
N SER A 67 13.54 -7.13 24.86
CA SER A 67 13.62 -8.53 25.25
C SER A 67 12.60 -9.46 24.58
N ILE A 68 12.19 -9.10 23.37
CA ILE A 68 11.37 -9.99 22.53
C ILE A 68 12.31 -11.04 21.89
N GLU A 69 12.20 -12.29 22.35
CA GLU A 69 13.06 -13.38 21.91
C GLU A 69 12.67 -13.90 20.51
N ASP A 70 11.38 -14.12 20.28
CA ASP A 70 10.87 -14.63 19.00
C ASP A 70 10.34 -13.51 18.11
N ILE A 71 11.24 -12.79 17.48
CA ILE A 71 10.91 -11.69 16.57
C ILE A 71 10.16 -12.16 15.31
N SER A 72 10.24 -13.44 14.95
CA SER A 72 9.59 -13.97 13.75
C SER A 72 8.06 -13.86 13.82
N ARG A 73 7.48 -13.90 15.01
CA ARG A 73 6.05 -13.72 15.25
C ARG A 73 5.57 -12.28 15.04
N HIS A 74 6.47 -11.32 15.12
CA HIS A 74 6.15 -9.90 14.97
C HIS A 74 6.31 -9.40 13.54
N PHE A 75 6.78 -10.24 12.61
CA PHE A 75 6.98 -9.84 11.22
C PHE A 75 6.07 -10.62 10.25
N ILE A 76 5.46 -9.85 9.36
CA ILE A 76 4.79 -10.36 8.16
C ILE A 76 5.50 -9.78 6.93
N GLY A 77 5.78 -10.60 5.93
CA GLY A 77 6.37 -10.18 4.67
C GLY A 77 5.36 -10.12 3.53
N VAL A 78 5.43 -9.08 2.71
CA VAL A 78 4.74 -9.03 1.41
C VAL A 78 5.79 -8.82 0.33
N THR A 79 6.13 -9.89 -0.39
CA THR A 79 7.27 -9.87 -1.32
C THR A 79 7.17 -10.93 -2.42
N SER A 80 7.88 -10.73 -3.54
CA SER A 80 8.16 -11.78 -4.52
C SER A 80 9.42 -12.58 -4.16
N ASN A 81 10.33 -12.02 -3.35
CA ASN A 81 11.60 -12.63 -2.97
C ASN A 81 11.52 -13.30 -1.59
N ILE A 82 10.87 -14.46 -1.54
CA ILE A 82 10.67 -15.24 -0.32
C ILE A 82 12.02 -15.60 0.33
N LYS A 83 13.03 -15.94 -0.49
CA LYS A 83 14.35 -16.33 0.02
C LYS A 83 14.98 -15.24 0.87
N SER A 84 15.08 -14.02 0.36
CA SER A 84 15.66 -12.90 1.11
C SER A 84 14.83 -12.52 2.35
N ALA A 85 13.52 -12.68 2.31
CA ALA A 85 12.67 -12.45 3.48
C ALA A 85 12.94 -13.46 4.60
N VAL A 86 13.11 -14.75 4.25
CA VAL A 86 13.48 -15.80 5.22
C VAL A 86 14.90 -15.58 5.76
N GLU A 87 15.86 -15.20 4.90
CA GLU A 87 17.24 -14.85 5.32
C GLU A 87 17.28 -13.64 6.27
N PHE A 88 16.34 -12.71 6.14
CA PHE A 88 16.19 -11.59 7.07
C PHE A 88 15.67 -12.04 8.45
N GLY A 89 14.96 -13.17 8.51
CA GLY A 89 14.43 -13.76 9.75
C GLY A 89 12.90 -13.82 9.81
N LEU A 90 12.19 -13.71 8.68
CA LEU A 90 10.76 -13.92 8.64
C LEU A 90 10.43 -15.42 8.61
N ASP A 91 9.36 -15.82 9.30
CA ASP A 91 8.79 -17.15 9.11
C ASP A 91 8.18 -17.24 7.70
N LYS A 92 8.50 -18.31 6.98
CA LYS A 92 7.97 -18.57 5.64
C LYS A 92 6.44 -18.59 5.59
N ASN A 93 5.80 -19.02 6.67
CA ASN A 93 4.33 -19.06 6.77
C ASN A 93 3.70 -17.68 6.92
N ASN A 94 4.49 -16.67 7.32
CA ASN A 94 4.07 -15.28 7.46
C ASN A 94 4.43 -14.43 6.22
N ILE A 95 4.72 -15.07 5.07
CA ILE A 95 5.06 -14.36 3.85
C ILE A 95 3.92 -14.47 2.83
N PHE A 96 3.32 -13.33 2.50
CA PHE A 96 2.34 -13.20 1.45
C PHE A 96 3.05 -12.90 0.12
N LYS A 97 2.93 -13.83 -0.82
CA LYS A 97 3.61 -13.71 -2.10
C LYS A 97 3.05 -12.55 -2.92
N MET A 98 3.94 -11.70 -3.40
CA MET A 98 3.66 -10.71 -4.43
C MET A 98 4.13 -11.27 -5.78
N TYR A 99 3.27 -11.24 -6.80
CA TYR A 99 3.60 -11.78 -8.12
C TYR A 99 4.43 -10.80 -8.95
N ASP A 100 5.32 -11.32 -9.81
CA ASP A 100 6.25 -10.50 -10.60
C ASP A 100 5.55 -9.62 -11.63
N PHE A 101 4.39 -10.05 -12.13
CA PHE A 101 3.58 -9.26 -13.06
C PHE A 101 2.83 -8.10 -12.40
N VAL A 102 2.80 -8.02 -11.06
CA VAL A 102 2.17 -6.92 -10.33
C VAL A 102 3.14 -5.76 -10.18
N GLY A 103 2.85 -4.63 -10.83
CA GLY A 103 3.60 -3.39 -10.64
C GLY A 103 3.33 -2.74 -9.28
N GLY A 104 4.33 -2.09 -8.69
CA GLY A 104 4.22 -1.49 -7.35
C GLY A 104 3.02 -0.56 -7.19
N ARG A 105 2.81 0.37 -8.11
CA ARG A 105 1.70 1.35 -8.08
C ARG A 105 0.32 0.74 -8.36
N PHE A 106 0.25 -0.48 -8.86
CA PHE A 106 -0.99 -1.24 -9.10
C PHE A 106 -1.16 -2.41 -8.12
N SER A 107 -0.43 -2.42 -7.00
CA SER A 107 -0.31 -3.58 -6.12
C SER A 107 -1.38 -3.68 -5.03
N VAL A 108 -2.13 -2.61 -4.79
CA VAL A 108 -3.17 -2.60 -3.73
C VAL A 108 -4.26 -3.66 -3.94
N TRP A 109 -4.45 -4.10 -5.18
CA TRP A 109 -5.40 -5.16 -5.58
C TRP A 109 -4.92 -6.58 -5.23
N GLY A 110 -3.64 -6.73 -4.89
CA GLY A 110 -3.02 -8.01 -4.52
C GLY A 110 -2.64 -8.07 -3.05
N SER A 111 -1.60 -8.83 -2.73
CA SER A 111 -1.12 -9.07 -1.36
C SER A 111 -0.72 -7.80 -0.60
N VAL A 112 -0.34 -6.72 -1.29
CA VAL A 112 -0.08 -5.41 -0.67
C VAL A 112 -1.34 -4.84 -0.01
N GLY A 113 -2.53 -5.18 -0.51
CA GLY A 113 -3.82 -4.83 0.08
C GLY A 113 -4.06 -5.42 1.47
N LEU A 114 -3.22 -6.34 1.97
CA LEU A 114 -3.30 -6.87 3.32
C LEU A 114 -3.37 -5.75 4.36
N SER A 115 -2.54 -4.72 4.24
CA SER A 115 -2.54 -3.57 5.16
C SER A 115 -3.85 -2.80 5.14
N VAL A 116 -4.48 -2.67 3.97
CA VAL A 116 -5.81 -2.04 3.84
C VAL A 116 -6.89 -2.94 4.44
N SER A 117 -6.85 -4.24 4.12
CA SER A 117 -7.80 -5.23 4.66
C SER A 117 -7.81 -5.28 6.19
N LEU A 118 -6.64 -5.21 6.81
CA LEU A 118 -6.52 -5.14 8.28
C LEU A 118 -7.09 -3.84 8.83
N ALA A 119 -6.81 -2.72 8.18
CA ALA A 119 -7.21 -1.40 8.67
C ALA A 119 -8.72 -1.13 8.56
N VAL A 120 -9.41 -1.67 7.54
CA VAL A 120 -10.84 -1.38 7.28
C VAL A 120 -11.74 -2.61 7.39
N GLY A 121 -11.17 -3.77 7.69
CA GLY A 121 -11.85 -5.06 7.69
C GLY A 121 -11.97 -5.68 6.31
N TYR A 122 -11.96 -7.02 6.26
CA TYR A 122 -11.97 -7.78 5.01
C TYR A 122 -13.20 -7.49 4.14
N GLU A 123 -14.38 -7.40 4.72
CA GLU A 123 -15.61 -7.14 3.97
C GLU A 123 -15.58 -5.79 3.21
N ASN A 124 -15.06 -4.74 3.85
CA ASN A 124 -14.92 -3.43 3.23
C ASN A 124 -13.82 -3.43 2.17
N PHE A 125 -12.73 -4.15 2.42
CA PHE A 125 -11.69 -4.35 1.42
C PHE A 125 -12.22 -5.12 0.20
N GLU A 126 -13.04 -6.16 0.39
CA GLU A 126 -13.68 -6.87 -0.72
C GLU A 126 -14.61 -5.96 -1.54
N LYS A 127 -15.39 -5.09 -0.87
CA LYS A 127 -16.22 -4.08 -1.57
C LYS A 127 -15.36 -3.11 -2.38
N PHE A 128 -14.20 -2.72 -1.86
CA PHE A 128 -13.24 -1.89 -2.57
C PHE A 128 -12.71 -2.60 -3.84
N LEU A 129 -12.34 -3.88 -3.75
CA LEU A 129 -11.93 -4.70 -4.90
C LEU A 129 -13.07 -4.85 -5.92
N ARG A 130 -14.31 -5.05 -5.47
CA ARG A 130 -15.49 -5.12 -6.35
C ARG A 130 -15.72 -3.80 -7.10
N GLY A 131 -15.41 -2.66 -6.48
CA GLY A 131 -15.47 -1.35 -7.14
C GLY A 131 -14.52 -1.28 -8.34
N ALA A 132 -13.28 -1.73 -8.17
CA ALA A 132 -12.30 -1.82 -9.26
C ALA A 132 -12.75 -2.79 -10.36
N ASN A 133 -13.23 -3.98 -9.97
CA ASN A 133 -13.73 -4.97 -10.93
C ASN A 133 -14.90 -4.43 -11.78
N LYS A 134 -15.81 -3.64 -11.19
CA LYS A 134 -16.86 -2.98 -11.97
C LYS A 134 -16.30 -2.04 -13.05
N MET A 135 -15.22 -1.34 -12.77
CA MET A 135 -14.57 -0.48 -13.77
C MET A 135 -13.87 -1.31 -14.84
N ASP A 136 -13.25 -2.44 -14.49
CA ASP A 136 -12.67 -3.37 -15.46
C ASP A 136 -13.73 -3.94 -16.42
N GLU A 137 -14.88 -4.35 -15.90
CA GLU A 137 -16.00 -4.81 -16.73
C GLU A 137 -16.54 -3.67 -17.60
N HIS A 138 -16.71 -2.47 -17.05
CA HIS A 138 -17.11 -1.31 -17.83
C HIS A 138 -16.13 -1.04 -18.98
N PHE A 139 -14.82 -1.10 -18.72
CA PHE A 139 -13.79 -0.92 -19.74
C PHE A 139 -13.89 -1.96 -20.87
N LYS A 140 -14.15 -3.23 -20.52
CA LYS A 140 -14.23 -4.32 -21.50
C LYS A 140 -15.47 -4.28 -22.39
N VAL A 141 -16.62 -3.89 -21.84
CA VAL A 141 -17.91 -4.07 -22.53
C VAL A 141 -18.51 -2.77 -23.06
N SER A 142 -18.07 -1.60 -22.59
CA SER A 142 -18.67 -0.34 -23.01
C SER A 142 -18.24 0.07 -24.40
N ASN A 143 -19.17 0.60 -25.19
CA ASN A 143 -18.86 1.23 -26.47
C ASN A 143 -17.86 2.37 -26.26
N PHE A 144 -17.03 2.61 -27.27
CA PHE A 144 -15.91 3.54 -27.22
C PHE A 144 -16.30 4.93 -26.69
N GLU A 145 -17.42 5.47 -27.19
CA GLU A 145 -17.94 6.79 -26.82
C GLU A 145 -18.49 6.91 -25.39
N LYS A 146 -18.77 5.77 -24.74
CA LYS A 146 -19.28 5.71 -23.38
C LYS A 146 -18.29 5.09 -22.40
N ASN A 147 -17.12 4.71 -22.86
CA ASN A 147 -16.09 4.07 -22.08
C ASN A 147 -15.28 5.12 -21.32
N ILE A 148 -15.54 5.24 -20.01
CA ILE A 148 -14.95 6.29 -19.18
C ILE A 148 -13.41 6.31 -19.26
N PRO A 149 -12.67 5.21 -19.04
CA PRO A 149 -11.21 5.21 -19.17
C PRO A 149 -10.71 5.65 -20.56
N VAL A 150 -11.39 5.21 -21.64
CA VAL A 150 -11.05 5.60 -23.01
C VAL A 150 -11.28 7.10 -23.23
N CYS A 151 -12.44 7.60 -22.81
CA CYS A 151 -12.75 9.03 -22.94
C CYS A 151 -11.73 9.90 -22.17
N LEU A 152 -11.37 9.53 -20.94
CA LEU A 152 -10.36 10.24 -20.16
C LEU A 152 -9.00 10.24 -20.85
N ALA A 153 -8.56 9.09 -21.37
CA ALA A 153 -7.30 8.99 -22.11
C ALA A 153 -7.30 9.86 -23.36
N LEU A 154 -8.40 9.88 -24.13
CA LEU A 154 -8.52 10.73 -25.31
C LEU A 154 -8.53 12.22 -24.96
N ILE A 155 -9.16 12.61 -23.86
CA ILE A 155 -9.15 13.99 -23.37
C ILE A 155 -7.72 14.39 -22.98
N SER A 156 -7.00 13.55 -22.22
CA SER A 156 -5.60 13.81 -21.86
C SER A 156 -4.71 13.99 -23.11
N ILE A 157 -4.83 13.09 -24.11
CA ILE A 157 -4.11 13.18 -25.37
C ILE A 157 -4.46 14.48 -26.11
N TRP A 158 -5.75 14.84 -26.16
CA TRP A 158 -6.21 16.06 -26.83
C TRP A 158 -5.58 17.31 -26.22
N TYR A 159 -5.68 17.46 -24.90
CA TYR A 159 -5.12 18.62 -24.22
C TYR A 159 -3.59 18.67 -24.32
N ASN A 160 -2.92 17.56 -24.14
CA ASN A 160 -1.46 17.52 -24.20
C ASN A 160 -0.93 17.78 -25.62
N ASN A 161 -1.42 17.04 -26.61
CA ASN A 161 -0.83 17.06 -27.96
C ASN A 161 -1.34 18.23 -28.84
N PHE A 162 -2.56 18.71 -28.62
CA PHE A 162 -3.17 19.71 -29.48
C PHE A 162 -3.39 21.07 -28.81
N MET A 163 -3.50 21.10 -27.48
CA MET A 163 -3.76 22.33 -26.72
C MET A 163 -2.54 22.81 -25.92
N SER A 164 -1.39 22.14 -26.09
CA SER A 164 -0.12 22.46 -25.41
C SER A 164 -0.21 22.51 -23.88
N CYS A 165 -1.10 21.72 -23.28
CA CYS A 165 -1.16 21.56 -21.83
C CYS A 165 -0.08 20.58 -21.39
N GLU A 166 0.87 21.01 -20.57
CA GLU A 166 2.00 20.20 -20.12
C GLU A 166 1.72 19.34 -18.90
N THR A 167 0.67 19.66 -18.16
CA THR A 167 0.35 19.01 -16.87
C THR A 167 -1.13 18.72 -16.73
N GLU A 168 -1.44 17.68 -15.96
CA GLU A 168 -2.80 17.32 -15.56
C GLU A 168 -2.88 17.36 -14.03
N ALA A 169 -3.95 17.94 -13.48
CA ALA A 169 -4.20 18.02 -12.06
C ALA A 169 -5.50 17.30 -11.68
N VAL A 170 -5.44 16.43 -10.68
CA VAL A 170 -6.63 15.82 -10.07
C VAL A 170 -6.98 16.59 -8.80
N LEU A 171 -8.12 17.29 -8.79
CA LEU A 171 -8.58 18.14 -7.70
C LEU A 171 -9.87 17.58 -7.09
N PRO A 172 -9.80 16.55 -6.22
CA PRO A 172 -10.99 15.98 -5.61
C PRO A 172 -11.58 16.93 -4.56
N TYR A 173 -12.89 17.17 -4.63
CA TYR A 173 -13.61 17.96 -3.63
C TYR A 173 -14.00 17.17 -2.38
N SER A 174 -13.76 15.85 -2.37
CA SER A 174 -14.02 15.00 -1.21
C SER A 174 -12.88 15.11 -0.19
N GLU A 175 -13.20 15.39 1.06
CA GLU A 175 -12.23 15.37 2.17
C GLU A 175 -11.50 14.02 2.30
N TYR A 176 -12.19 12.92 1.97
CA TYR A 176 -11.60 11.57 1.98
C TYR A 176 -10.56 11.36 0.87
N LEU A 177 -10.60 12.14 -0.20
CA LEU A 177 -9.70 12.05 -1.34
C LEU A 177 -8.66 13.16 -1.39
N LYS A 178 -8.55 13.99 -0.35
CA LYS A 178 -7.63 15.15 -0.33
C LYS A 178 -6.17 14.78 -0.63
N PHE A 179 -5.73 13.59 -0.23
CA PHE A 179 -4.37 13.14 -0.52
C PHE A 179 -4.17 12.68 -1.97
N LEU A 180 -5.24 12.50 -2.75
CA LEU A 180 -5.12 12.14 -4.16
C LEU A 180 -4.55 13.30 -4.98
N SER A 181 -4.84 14.55 -4.58
CA SER A 181 -4.30 15.75 -5.24
C SER A 181 -2.79 15.94 -5.05
N LEU A 182 -2.18 15.21 -4.12
CA LEU A 182 -0.73 15.25 -3.85
C LEU A 182 0.07 14.31 -4.75
N ILE A 183 -0.60 13.50 -5.55
CA ILE A 183 0.04 12.60 -6.53
C ILE A 183 0.14 13.36 -7.84
N HIS A 184 1.33 13.85 -8.12
CA HIS A 184 1.67 14.33 -9.46
C HIS A 184 1.88 13.10 -10.37
N ILE A 185 1.07 12.99 -11.38
CA ILE A 185 1.20 11.99 -12.44
C ILE A 185 1.92 12.61 -13.62
#